data_a8e9e696e4b0d237ca4e250561a9cdf1
#
_entry.id   a8e9e696e4b0d237ca4e250561a9cdf1
#
_cell.length_a   1.000
_cell.length_b   1.000
_cell.length_c   1.000
_cell.angle_alpha   90.00
_cell.angle_beta   90.00
_cell.angle_gamma   90.00
#
_symmetry.space_group_name_H-M   'P 1'
#
loop_
_entity.id
_entity.type
_entity.pdbx_description
1 polymer ?
#
loop_
_entity_poly.entity_id
_entity_poly.type
_entity_poly.pdbx_seq_one_letter_code
_entity_poly.pdbx_strand_id
1 'polypeptide(L)'
;MTQAMFPNPVAHRGLHDRAEGYIENSASAFEAAIVGGFAIECDLQLTSDGVPVVFHDDDMKRLLGTDGLVADTTAAEITTSPLLGSAAGDCPQRFVDFLSQIGGRALLQIELKHQRDVAGTQLLARSAAEALKSYNGPVTVESFDPHLLTAIRQFGFTGLRGIITYDYADSDQNSHLTDDQRFTLRHLLHWHETQFDFISCDKNALQLPAITFWRALGKPVTAWTIRSQAEADAAAPFADQIVFEGFAPAAKSA
;
A
#
# COMPACT_ATOMS: atom_id res chain seq x y z
N MET A 1 -25.11 -10.15 -7.31
CA MET A 1 -24.42 -8.84 -7.26
C MET A 1 -23.17 -9.05 -6.42
N THR A 2 -21.98 -9.04 -7.00
CA THR A 2 -20.72 -9.09 -6.26
C THR A 2 -20.62 -7.79 -5.47
N GLN A 3 -20.58 -7.90 -4.13
CA GLN A 3 -20.29 -6.76 -3.27
C GLN A 3 -18.98 -6.12 -3.75
N ALA A 4 -18.94 -4.80 -3.89
CA ALA A 4 -17.75 -4.13 -4.37
C ALA A 4 -16.58 -4.47 -3.44
N MET A 5 -15.47 -4.91 -4.00
CA MET A 5 -14.26 -5.28 -3.25
C MET A 5 -13.72 -4.11 -2.43
N PHE A 6 -13.84 -2.90 -2.97
CA PHE A 6 -13.45 -1.64 -2.34
C PHE A 6 -14.69 -0.74 -2.19
N PRO A 7 -15.45 -0.86 -1.10
CA PRO A 7 -16.70 -0.12 -0.94
C PRO A 7 -16.50 1.38 -0.75
N ASN A 8 -15.38 1.80 -0.15
CA ASN A 8 -15.07 3.18 0.17
C ASN A 8 -13.77 3.62 -0.51
N PRO A 9 -13.61 4.94 -0.80
CA PRO A 9 -12.30 5.48 -1.20
C PRO A 9 -11.23 5.15 -0.18
N VAL A 10 -10.00 4.91 -0.67
CA VAL A 10 -8.88 4.47 0.15
C VAL A 10 -7.99 5.67 0.44
N ALA A 11 -7.83 6.02 1.71
CA ALA A 11 -6.93 7.10 2.15
C ALA A 11 -5.48 6.59 2.09
N HIS A 12 -4.69 7.15 1.16
CA HIS A 12 -3.28 6.82 0.95
C HIS A 12 -2.46 7.16 2.18
N ARG A 13 -1.87 6.15 2.84
CA ARG A 13 -1.12 6.28 4.11
C ARG A 13 -1.94 6.90 5.25
N GLY A 14 -3.26 6.63 5.29
CA GLY A 14 -4.22 7.29 6.16
C GLY A 14 -4.69 8.65 5.64
N LEU A 15 -5.65 9.27 6.34
CA LEU A 15 -6.13 10.61 6.00
C LEU A 15 -5.17 11.65 6.60
N HIS A 16 -4.01 11.77 6.00
CA HIS A 16 -2.95 12.66 6.46
C HIS A 16 -3.12 14.09 5.94
N ASP A 17 -2.76 15.05 6.77
CA ASP A 17 -2.60 16.47 6.45
C ASP A 17 -1.45 17.04 7.28
N ARG A 18 -0.29 17.22 6.66
CA ARG A 18 0.90 17.69 7.35
C ARG A 18 0.75 19.10 7.92
N ALA A 19 -0.09 19.95 7.32
CA ALA A 19 -0.32 21.31 7.82
C ALA A 19 -1.11 21.28 9.15
N GLU A 20 -1.98 20.28 9.32
CA GLU A 20 -2.74 20.05 10.54
C GLU A 20 -2.04 19.11 11.52
N GLY A 21 -0.82 18.64 11.17
CA GLY A 21 -0.03 17.75 12.02
C GLY A 21 -0.41 16.27 11.97
N TYR A 22 -1.25 15.86 11.03
CA TYR A 22 -1.52 14.46 10.71
C TYR A 22 -0.48 13.96 9.71
N ILE A 23 0.49 13.19 10.16
CA ILE A 23 1.57 12.70 9.31
C ILE A 23 1.17 11.38 8.64
N GLU A 24 1.62 11.15 7.40
CA GLU A 24 1.40 9.90 6.69
C GLU A 24 1.85 8.69 7.51
N ASN A 25 1.15 7.56 7.39
CA ASN A 25 1.44 6.31 8.09
C ASN A 25 1.50 6.47 9.63
N SER A 26 0.73 7.41 10.20
CA SER A 26 0.67 7.67 11.63
C SER A 26 -0.65 7.24 12.27
N ALA A 27 -0.62 7.01 13.58
CA ALA A 27 -1.81 6.62 14.33
C ALA A 27 -2.94 7.66 14.20
N SER A 28 -2.62 8.94 14.24
CA SER A 28 -3.62 10.01 14.09
C SER A 28 -4.20 10.08 12.68
N ALA A 29 -3.40 9.88 11.61
CA ALA A 29 -3.89 9.85 10.24
C ALA A 29 -4.80 8.64 9.97
N PHE A 30 -4.52 7.49 10.57
CA PHE A 30 -5.37 6.31 10.49
C PHE A 30 -6.70 6.52 11.22
N GLU A 31 -6.69 7.11 12.40
CA GLU A 31 -7.92 7.42 13.13
C GLU A 31 -8.77 8.44 12.37
N ALA A 32 -8.14 9.46 11.76
CA ALA A 32 -8.84 10.42 10.91
C ALA A 32 -9.51 9.74 9.70
N ALA A 33 -8.85 8.76 9.07
CA ALA A 33 -9.44 7.98 7.97
C ALA A 33 -10.65 7.16 8.44
N ILE A 34 -10.58 6.52 9.60
CA ILE A 34 -11.69 5.76 10.19
C ILE A 34 -12.88 6.68 10.47
N VAL A 35 -12.65 7.83 11.12
CA VAL A 35 -13.70 8.83 11.42
C VAL A 35 -14.32 9.36 10.13
N GLY A 36 -13.52 9.54 9.07
CA GLY A 36 -13.99 9.95 7.75
C GLY A 36 -14.73 8.87 6.96
N GLY A 37 -14.78 7.62 7.47
CA GLY A 37 -15.44 6.50 6.78
C GLY A 37 -14.68 5.97 5.57
N PHE A 38 -13.38 6.21 5.49
CA PHE A 38 -12.51 5.77 4.41
C PHE A 38 -11.87 4.40 4.70
N ALA A 39 -11.54 3.66 3.64
CA ALA A 39 -10.56 2.59 3.73
C ALA A 39 -9.16 3.19 3.93
N ILE A 40 -8.21 2.39 4.37
CA ILE A 40 -6.84 2.83 4.69
C ILE A 40 -5.86 2.05 3.82
N GLU A 41 -5.00 2.75 3.13
CA GLU A 41 -3.77 2.18 2.60
C GLU A 41 -2.63 2.51 3.55
N CYS A 42 -1.65 1.58 3.68
CA CYS A 42 -0.43 1.76 4.47
C CYS A 42 0.71 0.91 3.92
N ASP A 43 1.95 1.33 4.22
CA ASP A 43 3.19 0.71 3.77
C ASP A 43 3.85 -0.12 4.88
N LEU A 44 4.33 -1.31 4.57
CA LEU A 44 5.14 -2.13 5.48
C LEU A 44 6.59 -2.23 5.02
N GLN A 45 7.50 -1.86 5.91
CA GLN A 45 8.94 -2.05 5.82
C GLN A 45 9.42 -3.07 6.85
N LEU A 46 10.57 -3.69 6.59
CA LEU A 46 11.20 -4.61 7.52
C LEU A 46 12.38 -3.95 8.24
N THR A 47 12.40 -4.01 9.57
CA THR A 47 13.53 -3.52 10.39
C THR A 47 14.68 -4.53 10.44
N SER A 48 15.84 -4.12 10.96
CA SER A 48 17.03 -4.97 11.09
C SER A 48 16.85 -6.21 11.96
N ASP A 49 15.93 -6.13 12.93
CA ASP A 49 15.56 -7.23 13.81
C ASP A 49 14.36 -8.05 13.29
N GLY A 50 13.96 -7.83 12.02
CA GLY A 50 12.96 -8.63 11.32
C GLY A 50 11.51 -8.33 11.72
N VAL A 51 11.24 -7.20 12.34
CA VAL A 51 9.90 -6.77 12.74
C VAL A 51 9.30 -5.86 11.67
N PRO A 52 8.11 -6.15 11.12
CA PRO A 52 7.44 -5.25 10.20
C PRO A 52 6.96 -3.98 10.93
N VAL A 53 7.25 -2.82 10.33
CA VAL A 53 6.81 -1.50 10.79
C VAL A 53 6.05 -0.77 9.69
N VAL A 54 5.11 0.09 10.09
CA VAL A 54 4.34 0.92 9.16
C VAL A 54 5.15 2.17 8.83
N PHE A 55 5.75 2.19 7.63
CA PHE A 55 6.64 3.26 7.17
C PHE A 55 6.85 3.17 5.67
N HIS A 56 6.87 4.31 4.96
CA HIS A 56 6.96 4.32 3.49
C HIS A 56 8.39 4.26 2.95
N ASP A 57 9.25 5.19 3.41
CA ASP A 57 10.58 5.40 2.80
C ASP A 57 11.58 4.31 3.23
N ASP A 58 12.57 4.03 2.40
CA ASP A 58 13.68 3.17 2.77
C ASP A 58 14.59 3.83 3.82
N ASP A 59 14.70 5.18 3.78
CA ASP A 59 15.45 5.98 4.75
C ASP A 59 14.54 6.73 5.74
N MET A 60 15.13 7.15 6.84
CA MET A 60 14.41 7.83 7.94
C MET A 60 14.43 9.35 7.84
N LYS A 61 15.13 9.94 6.83
CA LYS A 61 15.43 11.38 6.79
C LYS A 61 14.19 12.25 6.69
N ARG A 62 13.30 11.95 5.76
CA ARG A 62 12.14 12.79 5.47
C ARG A 62 11.14 12.83 6.62
N LEU A 63 10.88 11.70 7.25
CA LEU A 63 9.82 11.56 8.26
C LEU A 63 10.34 11.65 9.70
N LEU A 64 11.59 11.25 9.97
CA LEU A 64 12.16 11.26 11.32
C LEU A 64 13.30 12.26 11.48
N GLY A 65 13.85 12.83 10.39
CA GLY A 65 14.95 13.80 10.43
C GLY A 65 16.31 13.20 10.75
N THR A 66 16.40 11.87 10.90
CA THR A 66 17.62 11.13 11.19
C THR A 66 18.16 10.46 9.94
N ASP A 67 19.47 10.39 9.80
CA ASP A 67 20.11 9.61 8.73
C ASP A 67 20.07 8.12 9.09
N GLY A 68 20.01 7.27 8.07
CA GLY A 68 19.98 5.82 8.20
C GLY A 68 18.81 5.18 7.46
N LEU A 69 18.84 3.86 7.35
CA LEU A 69 17.84 3.08 6.65
C LEU A 69 16.99 2.30 7.64
N VAL A 70 15.71 2.16 7.34
CA VAL A 70 14.76 1.35 8.15
C VAL A 70 15.28 -0.06 8.32
N ALA A 71 15.80 -0.66 7.25
CA ALA A 71 16.33 -2.01 7.26
C ALA A 71 17.63 -2.20 8.08
N ASP A 72 18.28 -1.11 8.50
CA ASP A 72 19.47 -1.13 9.36
C ASP A 72 19.15 -0.70 10.82
N THR A 73 17.89 -0.35 11.11
CA THR A 73 17.41 0.16 12.40
C THR A 73 16.48 -0.86 13.06
N THR A 74 16.54 -1.02 14.38
CA THR A 74 15.64 -1.93 15.10
C THR A 74 14.23 -1.35 15.23
N ALA A 75 13.23 -2.23 15.39
CA ALA A 75 11.85 -1.79 15.63
C ALA A 75 11.73 -0.92 16.89
N ALA A 76 12.48 -1.24 17.96
CA ALA A 76 12.47 -0.45 19.19
C ALA A 76 12.96 0.98 18.97
N GLU A 77 13.98 1.18 18.15
CA GLU A 77 14.52 2.51 17.83
C GLU A 77 13.55 3.33 16.96
N ILE A 78 13.05 2.75 15.87
CA ILE A 78 12.18 3.49 14.94
C ILE A 78 10.83 3.82 15.57
N THR A 79 10.24 2.93 16.38
CA THR A 79 8.91 3.14 17.00
C THR A 79 8.94 4.08 18.21
N THR A 80 10.12 4.51 18.65
CA THR A 80 10.27 5.55 19.69
C THR A 80 10.69 6.90 19.12
N SER A 81 10.90 7.00 17.83
CA SER A 81 11.31 8.23 17.13
C SER A 81 10.08 9.00 16.66
N PRO A 82 9.82 10.23 17.16
CA PRO A 82 8.65 10.99 16.75
C PRO A 82 8.68 11.38 15.27
N LEU A 83 7.55 11.27 14.60
CA LEU A 83 7.36 11.76 13.23
C LEU A 83 7.43 13.28 13.20
N LEU A 84 8.25 13.83 12.31
CA LEU A 84 8.46 15.26 12.16
C LEU A 84 7.17 15.99 11.79
N GLY A 85 6.76 16.90 12.65
CA GLY A 85 5.56 17.73 12.47
C GLY A 85 4.27 17.06 12.96
N SER A 86 4.33 15.89 13.62
CA SER A 86 3.14 15.31 14.24
C SER A 86 2.67 16.17 15.40
N ALA A 87 1.42 16.62 15.36
CA ALA A 87 0.79 17.38 16.44
C ALA A 87 0.51 16.49 17.68
N ALA A 88 0.29 15.21 17.46
CA ALA A 88 0.02 14.23 18.51
C ALA A 88 1.30 13.58 19.09
N GLY A 89 2.47 13.85 18.47
CA GLY A 89 3.71 13.16 18.82
C GLY A 89 3.75 11.71 18.35
N ASP A 90 3.05 11.40 17.26
CA ASP A 90 3.03 10.05 16.69
C ASP A 90 4.45 9.57 16.36
N CYS A 91 4.64 8.27 16.53
CA CYS A 91 5.81 7.54 16.07
C CYS A 91 5.39 6.48 15.05
N PRO A 92 6.30 5.95 14.21
CA PRO A 92 6.02 4.75 13.42
C PRO A 92 5.52 3.61 14.30
N GLN A 93 4.58 2.82 13.81
CA GLN A 93 4.03 1.70 14.57
C GLN A 93 4.60 0.36 14.08
N ARG A 94 4.77 -0.60 15.00
CA ARG A 94 4.90 -2.00 14.59
C ARG A 94 3.59 -2.44 13.95
N PHE A 95 3.68 -3.32 12.99
CA PHE A 95 2.51 -3.79 12.26
C PHE A 95 1.42 -4.38 13.18
N VAL A 96 1.80 -5.13 14.19
CA VAL A 96 0.84 -5.70 15.16
C VAL A 96 0.11 -4.64 16.00
N ASP A 97 0.79 -3.54 16.32
CA ASP A 97 0.20 -2.43 17.08
C ASP A 97 -0.78 -1.64 16.18
N PHE A 98 -0.40 -1.41 14.92
CA PHE A 98 -1.29 -0.84 13.90
C PHE A 98 -2.55 -1.70 13.70
N LEU A 99 -2.42 -3.01 13.50
CA LEU A 99 -3.57 -3.91 13.35
C LEU A 99 -4.50 -3.86 14.58
N SER A 100 -3.91 -3.78 15.79
CA SER A 100 -4.66 -3.63 17.03
C SER A 100 -5.41 -2.30 17.10
N GLN A 101 -4.77 -1.20 16.68
CA GLN A 101 -5.41 0.11 16.58
C GLN A 101 -6.60 0.09 15.63
N ILE A 102 -6.44 -0.45 14.42
CA ILE A 102 -7.53 -0.47 13.44
C ILE A 102 -8.68 -1.35 13.91
N GLY A 103 -8.39 -2.53 14.45
CA GLY A 103 -9.39 -3.40 15.07
C GLY A 103 -10.57 -3.77 14.19
N GLY A 104 -10.39 -3.85 12.88
CA GLY A 104 -11.44 -4.17 11.91
C GLY A 104 -12.39 -3.03 11.55
N ARG A 105 -12.16 -1.80 12.03
CA ARG A 105 -13.03 -0.63 11.82
C ARG A 105 -13.02 -0.07 10.39
N ALA A 106 -11.99 -0.40 9.60
CA ALA A 106 -11.85 0.00 8.20
C ALA A 106 -11.27 -1.14 7.36
N LEU A 107 -11.52 -1.13 6.05
CA LEU A 107 -10.78 -1.98 5.11
C LEU A 107 -9.33 -1.51 5.06
N LEU A 108 -8.40 -2.46 5.17
CA LEU A 108 -6.97 -2.22 4.99
C LEU A 108 -6.52 -2.67 3.59
N GLN A 109 -5.72 -1.84 2.93
CA GLN A 109 -4.96 -2.13 1.72
C GLN A 109 -3.48 -1.96 2.08
N ILE A 110 -2.76 -3.06 2.27
CA ILE A 110 -1.41 -3.06 2.85
C ILE A 110 -0.38 -3.28 1.76
N GLU A 111 0.46 -2.29 1.49
CA GLU A 111 1.61 -2.44 0.61
C GLU A 111 2.76 -3.13 1.34
N LEU A 112 3.25 -4.24 0.80
CA LEU A 112 4.52 -4.82 1.20
C LEU A 112 5.62 -4.20 0.34
N LYS A 113 6.51 -3.43 0.95
CA LYS A 113 7.61 -2.74 0.26
C LYS A 113 8.68 -3.74 -0.20
N HIS A 114 9.24 -3.48 -1.38
CA HIS A 114 10.36 -4.26 -1.91
C HIS A 114 11.49 -4.36 -0.89
N GLN A 115 12.11 -5.53 -0.78
CA GLN A 115 13.20 -5.79 0.15
C GLN A 115 14.53 -5.93 -0.59
N ARG A 116 15.64 -5.71 0.11
CA ARG A 116 17.00 -5.72 -0.45
C ARG A 116 17.38 -7.06 -1.07
N ASP A 117 16.82 -8.16 -0.57
CA ASP A 117 17.14 -9.51 -0.98
C ASP A 117 15.98 -10.50 -0.77
N VAL A 118 16.19 -11.72 -1.26
CA VAL A 118 15.20 -12.80 -1.14
C VAL A 118 14.90 -13.16 0.32
N ALA A 119 15.88 -13.09 1.22
CA ALA A 119 15.68 -13.41 2.62
C ALA A 119 14.76 -12.39 3.30
N GLY A 120 14.95 -11.09 3.05
CA GLY A 120 14.08 -10.02 3.49
C GLY A 120 12.66 -10.15 2.92
N THR A 121 12.53 -10.44 1.62
CA THR A 121 11.24 -10.71 0.96
C THR A 121 10.48 -11.86 1.66
N GLN A 122 11.16 -12.98 1.93
CA GLN A 122 10.56 -14.12 2.63
C GLN A 122 10.20 -13.79 4.08
N LEU A 123 11.05 -13.01 4.77
CA LEU A 123 10.83 -12.65 6.17
C LEU A 123 9.66 -11.66 6.31
N LEU A 124 9.60 -10.60 5.48
CA LEU A 124 8.49 -9.64 5.49
C LEU A 124 7.16 -10.36 5.19
N ALA A 125 7.12 -11.16 4.14
CA ALA A 125 5.92 -11.89 3.75
C ALA A 125 5.45 -12.87 4.85
N ARG A 126 6.38 -13.59 5.50
CA ARG A 126 6.07 -14.49 6.61
C ARG A 126 5.53 -13.73 7.82
N SER A 127 6.23 -12.68 8.25
CA SER A 127 5.86 -11.90 9.43
C SER A 127 4.51 -11.19 9.24
N ALA A 128 4.25 -10.65 8.04
CA ALA A 128 2.96 -10.06 7.70
C ALA A 128 1.84 -11.12 7.70
N ALA A 129 2.05 -12.27 7.04
CA ALA A 129 1.06 -13.34 7.01
C ALA A 129 0.73 -13.85 8.43
N GLU A 130 1.74 -14.00 9.28
CA GLU A 130 1.54 -14.45 10.68
C GLU A 130 0.72 -13.44 11.49
N ALA A 131 1.03 -12.16 11.40
CA ALA A 131 0.26 -11.11 12.08
C ALA A 131 -1.20 -11.07 11.60
N LEU A 132 -1.43 -11.26 10.30
CA LEU A 132 -2.76 -11.23 9.69
C LEU A 132 -3.64 -12.44 10.05
N LYS A 133 -3.07 -13.57 10.52
CA LYS A 133 -3.88 -14.74 10.96
C LYS A 133 -4.82 -14.42 12.10
N SER A 134 -4.44 -13.50 12.98
CA SER A 134 -5.26 -13.10 14.14
C SER A 134 -6.10 -11.85 13.89
N TYR A 135 -5.97 -11.21 12.72
CA TYR A 135 -6.72 -10.00 12.39
C TYR A 135 -8.10 -10.36 11.81
N ASN A 136 -9.16 -9.85 12.45
CA ASN A 136 -10.54 -10.17 12.06
C ASN A 136 -11.22 -9.05 11.23
N GLY A 137 -10.43 -8.11 10.68
CA GLY A 137 -10.94 -7.04 9.84
C GLY A 137 -10.85 -7.35 8.34
N PRO A 138 -11.53 -6.57 7.49
CA PRO A 138 -11.35 -6.65 6.04
C PRO A 138 -9.94 -6.16 5.67
N VAL A 139 -9.21 -6.98 4.90
CA VAL A 139 -7.83 -6.69 4.53
C VAL A 139 -7.48 -7.23 3.14
N THR A 140 -6.74 -6.42 2.40
CA THR A 140 -6.05 -6.79 1.16
C THR A 140 -4.56 -6.51 1.32
N VAL A 141 -3.73 -7.20 0.54
CA VAL A 141 -2.29 -6.97 0.49
C VAL A 141 -1.89 -6.65 -0.93
N GLU A 142 -0.97 -5.72 -1.11
CA GLU A 142 -0.46 -5.38 -2.42
C GLU A 142 1.06 -5.14 -2.42
N SER A 143 1.67 -5.17 -3.58
CA SER A 143 3.10 -4.88 -3.76
C SER A 143 3.41 -4.55 -5.22
N PHE A 144 4.46 -3.75 -5.44
CA PHE A 144 5.14 -3.64 -6.74
C PHE A 144 5.96 -4.89 -7.07
N ASP A 145 6.36 -5.66 -6.06
CA ASP A 145 7.18 -6.85 -6.23
C ASP A 145 6.32 -8.12 -6.35
N PRO A 146 6.25 -8.76 -7.54
CA PRO A 146 5.54 -10.02 -7.73
C PRO A 146 5.97 -11.14 -6.78
N HIS A 147 7.25 -11.14 -6.36
CA HIS A 147 7.77 -12.17 -5.44
C HIS A 147 7.16 -12.07 -4.04
N LEU A 148 6.87 -10.84 -3.55
CA LEU A 148 6.17 -10.65 -2.28
C LEU A 148 4.75 -11.20 -2.32
N LEU A 149 4.01 -11.01 -3.43
CA LEU A 149 2.67 -11.56 -3.61
C LEU A 149 2.67 -13.09 -3.63
N THR A 150 3.69 -13.68 -4.23
CA THR A 150 3.87 -15.13 -4.24
C THR A 150 4.23 -15.65 -2.86
N ALA A 151 5.17 -14.99 -2.18
CA ALA A 151 5.67 -15.38 -0.87
C ALA A 151 4.56 -15.31 0.21
N ILE A 152 3.80 -14.22 0.28
CA ILE A 152 2.76 -14.09 1.31
C ILE A 152 1.66 -15.15 1.17
N ARG A 153 1.31 -15.53 -0.08
CA ARG A 153 0.42 -16.67 -0.32
C ARG A 153 1.00 -17.98 0.20
N GLN A 154 2.29 -18.23 -0.06
CA GLN A 154 2.98 -19.44 0.42
C GLN A 154 2.99 -19.53 1.96
N PHE A 155 3.01 -18.39 2.67
CA PHE A 155 2.90 -18.33 4.13
C PHE A 155 1.45 -18.35 4.65
N GLY A 156 0.48 -18.61 3.78
CA GLY A 156 -0.89 -18.92 4.15
C GLY A 156 -1.85 -17.72 4.21
N PHE A 157 -1.47 -16.55 3.68
CA PHE A 157 -2.42 -15.47 3.50
C PHE A 157 -3.45 -15.86 2.41
N THR A 158 -4.72 -15.87 2.78
CA THR A 158 -5.84 -16.26 1.90
C THR A 158 -6.71 -15.08 1.45
N GLY A 159 -6.40 -13.86 1.92
CA GLY A 159 -7.06 -12.64 1.49
C GLY A 159 -6.66 -12.24 0.06
N LEU A 160 -7.30 -11.18 -0.42
CA LEU A 160 -7.06 -10.67 -1.77
C LEU A 160 -5.69 -10.01 -1.89
N ARG A 161 -5.02 -10.26 -3.01
CA ARG A 161 -3.66 -9.76 -3.29
C ARG A 161 -3.67 -8.93 -4.58
N GLY A 162 -3.15 -7.71 -4.49
CA GLY A 162 -3.05 -6.77 -5.60
C GLY A 162 -1.64 -6.63 -6.13
N ILE A 163 -1.53 -6.41 -7.43
CA ILE A 163 -0.28 -5.93 -8.01
C ILE A 163 -0.34 -4.42 -8.16
N ILE A 164 0.64 -3.71 -7.61
CA ILE A 164 0.81 -2.29 -7.84
C ILE A 164 1.59 -2.12 -9.14
N THR A 165 1.12 -1.24 -10.02
CA THR A 165 1.73 -1.08 -11.34
C THR A 165 1.58 0.33 -11.87
N TYR A 166 2.47 0.69 -12.81
CA TYR A 166 2.47 1.95 -13.56
C TYR A 166 3.00 1.71 -14.97
N ASP A 167 3.23 2.77 -15.74
CA ASP A 167 3.86 2.65 -17.06
C ASP A 167 5.39 2.55 -16.92
N TYR A 168 5.93 1.37 -17.04
CA TYR A 168 7.36 1.07 -16.97
C TYR A 168 8.13 1.45 -18.25
N ALA A 169 7.56 2.26 -19.15
CA ALA A 169 8.19 2.59 -20.42
C ALA A 169 9.45 3.46 -20.29
N ASP A 170 9.52 4.31 -19.26
CA ASP A 170 10.68 5.17 -19.01
C ASP A 170 11.85 4.34 -18.47
N SER A 171 12.90 4.18 -19.30
CA SER A 171 14.10 3.41 -18.94
C SER A 171 14.96 4.10 -17.88
N ASP A 172 14.94 5.44 -17.83
CA ASP A 172 15.78 6.19 -16.89
C ASP A 172 15.22 6.10 -15.47
N GLN A 173 13.90 6.23 -15.33
CA GLN A 173 13.22 6.01 -14.05
C GLN A 173 13.32 4.56 -13.56
N ASN A 174 13.43 3.61 -14.47
CA ASN A 174 13.46 2.17 -14.20
C ASN A 174 14.84 1.55 -14.47
N SER A 175 15.93 2.32 -14.33
CA SER A 175 17.29 1.88 -14.65
C SER A 175 17.79 0.67 -13.83
N HIS A 176 17.14 0.36 -12.71
CA HIS A 176 17.40 -0.83 -11.89
C HIS A 176 16.77 -2.11 -12.46
N LEU A 177 15.87 -1.99 -13.47
CA LEU A 177 15.20 -3.12 -14.12
C LEU A 177 15.78 -3.36 -15.52
N THR A 178 15.90 -4.62 -15.91
CA THR A 178 16.20 -5.01 -17.29
C THR A 178 15.01 -4.72 -18.22
N ASP A 179 15.22 -4.69 -19.53
CA ASP A 179 14.16 -4.52 -20.52
C ASP A 179 13.09 -5.61 -20.40
N ASP A 180 13.49 -6.86 -20.19
CA ASP A 180 12.59 -8.00 -20.01
C ASP A 180 11.76 -7.87 -18.72
N GLN A 181 12.35 -7.38 -17.65
CA GLN A 181 11.62 -7.13 -16.40
C GLN A 181 10.60 -6.01 -16.59
N ARG A 182 11.00 -4.87 -17.20
CA ARG A 182 10.07 -3.77 -17.50
C ARG A 182 8.92 -4.24 -18.40
N PHE A 183 9.22 -5.01 -19.44
CA PHE A 183 8.22 -5.58 -20.32
C PHE A 183 7.24 -6.50 -19.55
N THR A 184 7.76 -7.39 -18.71
CA THR A 184 6.97 -8.34 -17.92
C THR A 184 6.05 -7.60 -16.94
N LEU A 185 6.57 -6.61 -16.21
CA LEU A 185 5.80 -5.82 -15.23
C LEU A 185 4.75 -4.94 -15.92
N ARG A 186 5.12 -4.23 -16.98
CA ARG A 186 4.22 -3.37 -17.76
C ARG A 186 3.03 -4.12 -18.34
N HIS A 187 3.25 -5.36 -18.79
CA HIS A 187 2.23 -6.19 -19.41
C HIS A 187 1.58 -7.21 -18.46
N LEU A 188 1.94 -7.17 -17.17
CA LEU A 188 1.41 -8.05 -16.12
C LEU A 188 1.54 -9.54 -16.48
N LEU A 189 2.64 -9.93 -17.15
CA LEU A 189 2.85 -11.30 -17.64
C LEU A 189 3.19 -12.30 -16.52
N HIS A 190 3.47 -11.82 -15.31
CA HIS A 190 3.75 -12.63 -14.12
C HIS A 190 2.48 -13.16 -13.42
N TRP A 191 1.28 -12.96 -13.98
CA TRP A 191 0.03 -13.40 -13.33
C TRP A 191 -0.01 -14.89 -13.03
N HIS A 192 0.57 -15.75 -13.88
CA HIS A 192 0.60 -17.20 -13.66
C HIS A 192 1.32 -17.59 -12.34
N GLU A 193 2.26 -16.77 -11.87
CA GLU A 193 2.96 -16.95 -10.60
C GLU A 193 2.23 -16.28 -9.45
N THR A 194 1.88 -15.00 -9.60
CA THR A 194 1.29 -14.17 -8.55
C THR A 194 -0.17 -14.47 -8.30
N GLN A 195 -0.93 -14.77 -9.37
CA GLN A 195 -2.38 -14.93 -9.33
C GLN A 195 -3.05 -13.77 -8.59
N PHE A 196 -2.62 -12.53 -8.89
CA PHE A 196 -3.21 -11.35 -8.27
C PHE A 196 -4.72 -11.28 -8.49
N ASP A 197 -5.43 -10.75 -7.52
CA ASP A 197 -6.89 -10.65 -7.49
C ASP A 197 -7.39 -9.30 -7.99
N PHE A 198 -6.60 -8.23 -7.79
CA PHE A 198 -6.89 -6.86 -8.23
C PHE A 198 -5.61 -6.16 -8.71
N ILE A 199 -5.78 -5.00 -9.32
CA ILE A 199 -4.68 -4.16 -9.83
C ILE A 199 -4.77 -2.80 -9.15
N SER A 200 -3.67 -2.37 -8.54
CA SER A 200 -3.48 -1.02 -8.00
C SER A 200 -2.63 -0.24 -9.00
N CYS A 201 -3.26 0.64 -9.79
CA CYS A 201 -2.68 1.23 -10.99
C CYS A 201 -2.42 2.73 -10.84
N ASP A 202 -1.25 3.20 -11.26
CA ASP A 202 -1.00 4.63 -11.43
C ASP A 202 -2.07 5.24 -12.37
N LYS A 203 -2.60 6.40 -11.99
CA LYS A 203 -3.68 7.09 -12.72
C LYS A 203 -3.34 7.37 -14.19
N ASN A 204 -2.05 7.54 -14.51
CA ASN A 204 -1.60 7.80 -15.88
C ASN A 204 -1.48 6.52 -16.73
N ALA A 205 -1.51 5.35 -16.09
CA ALA A 205 -1.36 4.04 -16.72
C ALA A 205 -2.70 3.28 -16.90
N LEU A 206 -3.82 3.81 -16.44
CA LEU A 206 -5.14 3.15 -16.42
C LEU A 206 -5.61 2.66 -17.79
N GLN A 207 -5.17 3.31 -18.87
CA GLN A 207 -5.57 2.97 -20.24
C GLN A 207 -4.57 2.04 -20.96
N LEU A 208 -3.55 1.52 -20.27
CA LEU A 208 -2.65 0.53 -20.86
C LEU A 208 -3.42 -0.72 -21.27
N PRO A 209 -3.07 -1.33 -22.43
CA PRO A 209 -3.76 -2.53 -22.92
C PRO A 209 -3.83 -3.67 -21.90
N ALA A 210 -2.78 -3.87 -21.10
CA ALA A 210 -2.77 -4.89 -20.06
C ALA A 210 -3.81 -4.62 -18.96
N ILE A 211 -3.95 -3.37 -18.50
CA ILE A 211 -4.94 -2.99 -17.50
C ILE A 211 -6.35 -3.19 -18.05
N THR A 212 -6.61 -2.68 -19.26
CA THR A 212 -7.91 -2.85 -19.94
C THR A 212 -8.27 -4.34 -20.12
N PHE A 213 -7.31 -5.17 -20.51
CA PHE A 213 -7.50 -6.61 -20.69
C PHE A 213 -7.89 -7.30 -19.37
N TRP A 214 -7.12 -7.10 -18.29
CA TRP A 214 -7.40 -7.73 -17.00
C TRP A 214 -8.71 -7.24 -16.38
N ARG A 215 -9.04 -5.96 -16.55
CA ARG A 215 -10.33 -5.41 -16.12
C ARG A 215 -11.50 -6.06 -16.87
N ALA A 216 -11.35 -6.28 -18.18
CA ALA A 216 -12.36 -6.99 -18.97
C ALA A 216 -12.54 -8.45 -18.54
N LEU A 217 -11.50 -9.08 -17.94
CA LEU A 217 -11.57 -10.39 -17.29
C LEU A 217 -12.12 -10.35 -15.86
N GLY A 218 -12.58 -9.17 -15.38
CA GLY A 218 -13.21 -9.03 -14.08
C GLY A 218 -12.26 -8.76 -12.91
N LYS A 219 -10.99 -8.39 -13.17
CA LYS A 219 -10.08 -7.94 -12.11
C LYS A 219 -10.39 -6.49 -11.77
N PRO A 220 -10.76 -6.17 -10.50
CA PRO A 220 -10.95 -4.79 -10.06
C PRO A 220 -9.67 -3.97 -10.18
N VAL A 221 -9.83 -2.67 -10.40
CA VAL A 221 -8.73 -1.71 -10.50
C VAL A 221 -8.93 -0.59 -9.48
N THR A 222 -7.93 -0.35 -8.64
CA THR A 222 -7.82 0.89 -7.84
C THR A 222 -6.85 1.84 -8.52
N ALA A 223 -7.14 3.14 -8.49
CA ALA A 223 -6.29 4.18 -9.12
C ALA A 223 -5.55 5.01 -8.07
N TRP A 224 -4.24 5.10 -8.16
CA TRP A 224 -3.39 5.90 -7.28
C TRP A 224 -2.50 6.87 -8.08
N THR A 225 -1.93 7.95 -7.50
CA THR A 225 -2.47 8.62 -6.34
C THR A 225 -3.36 9.75 -6.82
N ILE A 226 -4.59 9.79 -6.40
CA ILE A 226 -5.59 10.76 -6.82
C ILE A 226 -5.54 11.95 -5.83
N ARG A 227 -5.35 13.17 -6.36
CA ARG A 227 -5.12 14.38 -5.55
C ARG A 227 -6.17 15.48 -5.73
N SER A 228 -7.22 15.21 -6.49
CA SER A 228 -8.33 16.15 -6.67
C SER A 228 -9.59 15.43 -7.15
N GLN A 229 -10.74 16.07 -6.98
CA GLN A 229 -12.00 15.55 -7.52
C GLN A 229 -11.95 15.43 -9.05
N ALA A 230 -11.30 16.37 -9.75
CA ALA A 230 -11.13 16.30 -11.20
C ALA A 230 -10.34 15.06 -11.65
N GLU A 231 -9.29 14.68 -10.90
CA GLU A 231 -8.55 13.43 -11.16
C GLU A 231 -9.42 12.20 -10.85
N ALA A 232 -10.21 12.24 -9.78
CA ALA A 232 -11.14 11.16 -9.44
C ALA A 232 -12.19 10.95 -10.55
N ASP A 233 -12.77 12.04 -11.05
CA ASP A 233 -13.74 12.01 -12.14
C ASP A 233 -13.11 11.47 -13.44
N ALA A 234 -11.87 11.85 -13.73
CA ALA A 234 -11.13 11.35 -14.89
C ALA A 234 -10.77 9.85 -14.77
N ALA A 235 -10.49 9.35 -13.56
CA ALA A 235 -10.19 7.95 -13.32
C ALA A 235 -11.44 7.04 -13.30
N ALA A 236 -12.62 7.58 -12.94
CA ALA A 236 -13.85 6.82 -12.73
C ALA A 236 -14.28 5.89 -13.88
N PRO A 237 -14.08 6.20 -15.19
CA PRO A 237 -14.38 5.27 -16.28
C PRO A 237 -13.45 4.03 -16.32
N PHE A 238 -12.25 4.12 -15.71
CA PHE A 238 -11.17 3.15 -15.84
C PHE A 238 -10.83 2.42 -14.54
N ALA A 239 -11.29 2.90 -13.39
CA ALA A 239 -11.03 2.32 -12.08
C ALA A 239 -12.33 2.08 -11.30
N ASP A 240 -12.32 1.10 -10.41
CA ASP A 240 -13.47 0.75 -9.58
C ASP A 240 -13.44 1.50 -8.25
N GLN A 241 -12.24 1.92 -7.80
CA GLN A 241 -12.05 2.76 -6.62
C GLN A 241 -10.77 3.60 -6.76
N ILE A 242 -10.62 4.61 -5.90
CA ILE A 242 -9.46 5.50 -5.84
C ILE A 242 -8.68 5.33 -4.54
N VAL A 243 -7.36 5.46 -4.64
CA VAL A 243 -6.43 5.69 -3.53
C VAL A 243 -6.06 7.17 -3.59
N PHE A 244 -6.43 7.94 -2.57
CA PHE A 244 -6.40 9.40 -2.60
C PHE A 244 -5.60 10.03 -1.47
N GLU A 245 -5.11 11.24 -1.70
CA GLU A 245 -4.49 12.10 -0.68
C GLU A 245 -4.71 13.59 -1.00
N GLY A 246 -4.57 14.47 0.01
CA GLY A 246 -4.58 15.93 -0.16
C GLY A 246 -5.96 16.55 -0.45
N PHE A 247 -7.03 15.77 -0.48
CA PHE A 247 -8.41 16.23 -0.54
C PHE A 247 -9.34 15.17 0.06
N ALA A 248 -10.57 15.54 0.38
CA ALA A 248 -11.60 14.58 0.78
C ALA A 248 -12.54 14.33 -0.42
N PRO A 249 -12.54 13.09 -0.99
CA PRO A 249 -13.46 12.79 -2.09
C PRO A 249 -14.91 12.85 -1.61
N ALA A 250 -15.82 13.27 -2.49
CA ALA A 250 -17.26 13.24 -2.18
C ALA A 250 -17.70 11.81 -1.84
N ALA A 251 -18.43 11.65 -0.73
CA ALA A 251 -19.02 10.37 -0.39
C ALA A 251 -19.91 9.92 -1.55
N LYS A 252 -19.75 8.69 -2.04
CA LYS A 252 -20.72 8.13 -3.01
C LYS A 252 -22.08 8.13 -2.31
N SER A 253 -23.03 8.89 -2.83
CA SER A 253 -24.42 8.78 -2.41
C SER A 253 -24.88 7.33 -2.59
N ALA A 254 -25.32 6.72 -1.50
CA ALA A 254 -25.84 5.36 -1.47
C ALA A 254 -27.02 5.17 -2.43
#